data_09aefdac9f70a8cee6255e4974eb7dcc
#
_entry.id   09aefdac9f70a8cee6255e4974eb7dcc
#
_cell.length_a   1.000
_cell.length_b   1.000
_cell.length_c   1.000
_cell.angle_alpha   90.00
_cell.angle_beta   90.00
_cell.angle_gamma   90.00
#
_symmetry.space_group_name_H-M   'P 1'
#
loop_
_entity.id
_entity.type
_entity.pdbx_description
1 polymer ?
#
loop_
_entity_poly.entity_id
_entity_poly.type
_entity_poly.pdbx_seq_one_letter_code
_entity_poly.pdbx_strand_id
1 'polypeptide(L)'
;LVYKFPFNVEKLGVRVQIPDSLYESLVPDLNSLSFQSFELKEGQSYQINDDINITLTGFDKNPSSPLYSPKPDDISIAAKLNVQSKEKSLLLKPIYIIRDTKSFSIPDRSIWPGLTIQFNHINPDNGVMTFQYALHQPQTKIPIEFSENVARTDYIVMEAIEFPGINLVWLGSLMMVIGLMVSALFRKTKH
;
A
#
# COMPACT_ATOMS: atom_id res chain seq x y z
N LEU A 1 -0.75 -9.94 0.15
CA LEU A 1 -0.63 -9.35 -1.18
C LEU A 1 -1.90 -8.53 -1.43
N VAL A 2 -1.78 -7.21 -1.40
CA VAL A 2 -2.89 -6.31 -1.74
C VAL A 2 -2.80 -6.06 -3.24
N TYR A 3 -3.65 -6.70 -3.99
CA TYR A 3 -3.80 -6.38 -5.40
C TYR A 3 -4.61 -5.10 -5.54
N LYS A 4 -4.01 -4.08 -6.14
CA LYS A 4 -4.74 -2.88 -6.56
C LYS A 4 -5.45 -3.21 -7.87
N PHE A 5 -6.78 -3.26 -7.84
CA PHE A 5 -7.61 -3.32 -9.04
C PHE A 5 -8.08 -1.91 -9.41
N PRO A 6 -8.29 -1.59 -10.69
CA PRO A 6 -8.00 -2.44 -11.85
C PRO A 6 -6.50 -2.53 -12.14
N PHE A 7 -6.05 -3.65 -12.70
CA PHE A 7 -4.70 -3.75 -13.20
C PHE A 7 -4.69 -4.13 -14.69
N ASN A 8 -3.78 -3.52 -15.45
CA ASN A 8 -3.65 -3.72 -16.88
C ASN A 8 -2.44 -4.60 -17.16
N VAL A 9 -2.65 -5.64 -17.95
CA VAL A 9 -1.55 -6.43 -18.52
C VAL A 9 -1.27 -5.89 -19.92
N GLU A 10 -0.46 -4.83 -19.99
CA GLU A 10 -0.22 -4.07 -21.23
C GLU A 10 0.25 -4.93 -22.40
N LYS A 11 1.11 -5.92 -22.12
CA LYS A 11 1.61 -6.84 -23.16
C LYS A 11 0.51 -7.67 -23.82
N LEU A 12 -0.58 -7.92 -23.11
CA LEU A 12 -1.69 -8.75 -23.59
C LEU A 12 -2.90 -7.92 -24.01
N GLY A 13 -2.90 -6.60 -23.75
CA GLY A 13 -4.07 -5.74 -24.01
C GLY A 13 -5.28 -6.13 -23.14
N VAL A 14 -5.02 -6.69 -21.96
CA VAL A 14 -6.06 -7.20 -21.06
C VAL A 14 -6.13 -6.31 -19.82
N ARG A 15 -7.35 -5.91 -19.47
CA ARG A 15 -7.66 -5.25 -18.20
C ARG A 15 -8.40 -6.23 -17.30
N VAL A 16 -7.93 -6.34 -16.07
CA VAL A 16 -8.55 -7.16 -15.03
C VAL A 16 -9.11 -6.25 -13.96
N GLN A 17 -10.38 -6.40 -13.65
CA GLN A 17 -11.03 -5.62 -12.60
C GLN A 17 -12.04 -6.48 -11.81
N ILE A 18 -12.31 -6.05 -10.59
CA ILE A 18 -13.45 -6.54 -9.82
C ILE A 18 -14.61 -5.60 -10.10
N PRO A 19 -15.81 -6.09 -10.44
CA PRO A 19 -16.98 -5.25 -10.64
C PRO A 19 -17.24 -4.36 -9.40
N ASP A 20 -17.49 -3.08 -9.61
CA ASP A 20 -17.71 -2.12 -8.52
C ASP A 20 -18.88 -2.53 -7.61
N SER A 21 -19.94 -3.12 -8.20
CA SER A 21 -21.09 -3.63 -7.46
C SER A 21 -20.74 -4.76 -6.48
N LEU A 22 -19.65 -5.47 -6.74
CA LEU A 22 -19.18 -6.58 -5.90
C LEU A 22 -18.13 -6.16 -4.90
N TYR A 23 -17.40 -5.06 -5.18
CA TYR A 23 -16.37 -4.57 -4.27
C TYR A 23 -16.95 -4.23 -2.89
N GLU A 24 -18.11 -3.59 -2.85
CA GLU A 24 -18.82 -3.27 -1.60
C GLU A 24 -19.27 -4.52 -0.85
N SER A 25 -19.66 -5.58 -1.59
CA SER A 25 -20.07 -6.85 -0.96
C SER A 25 -18.88 -7.68 -0.45
N LEU A 26 -17.69 -7.50 -1.05
CA LEU A 26 -16.46 -8.17 -0.62
C LEU A 26 -15.87 -7.58 0.66
N VAL A 27 -16.16 -6.30 0.93
CA VAL A 27 -15.70 -5.57 2.11
C VAL A 27 -16.93 -5.18 2.93
N PRO A 28 -17.40 -6.05 3.83
CA PRO A 28 -18.58 -5.73 4.63
C PRO A 28 -18.34 -4.44 5.42
N ASP A 29 -19.39 -3.60 5.47
CA ASP A 29 -19.35 -2.39 6.30
C ASP A 29 -19.07 -2.79 7.75
N LEU A 30 -18.08 -2.14 8.37
CA LEU A 30 -17.72 -2.39 9.78
C LEU A 30 -18.93 -2.22 10.72
N ASN A 31 -19.83 -1.30 10.38
CA ASN A 31 -21.02 -1.04 11.18
C ASN A 31 -22.05 -2.17 11.10
N SER A 32 -21.99 -3.01 10.07
CA SER A 32 -22.88 -4.17 9.90
C SER A 32 -22.38 -5.43 10.59
N LEU A 33 -21.12 -5.42 11.07
CA LEU A 33 -20.50 -6.58 11.69
C LEU A 33 -20.80 -6.65 13.18
N SER A 34 -21.10 -7.86 13.66
CA SER A 34 -21.23 -8.14 15.09
C SER A 34 -19.88 -8.53 15.68
N PHE A 35 -19.31 -7.64 16.49
CA PHE A 35 -18.03 -7.84 17.11
C PHE A 35 -18.12 -8.53 18.47
N GLN A 36 -17.24 -9.50 18.69
CA GLN A 36 -17.02 -10.17 19.97
C GLN A 36 -15.65 -9.83 20.53
N SER A 37 -15.55 -9.54 21.82
CA SER A 37 -14.30 -9.18 22.48
C SER A 37 -13.58 -10.41 23.02
N PHE A 38 -12.24 -10.38 22.94
CA PHE A 38 -11.36 -11.37 23.58
C PHE A 38 -10.07 -10.71 24.03
N GLU A 39 -9.39 -11.38 24.95
CA GLU A 39 -8.15 -10.87 25.52
C GLU A 39 -7.01 -11.85 25.29
N LEU A 40 -5.82 -11.30 24.99
CA LEU A 40 -4.59 -12.08 24.85
C LEU A 40 -3.42 -11.36 25.51
N LYS A 41 -2.48 -12.16 25.99
CA LYS A 41 -1.10 -11.75 26.24
C LYS A 41 -0.20 -12.25 25.11
N GLU A 42 0.97 -11.65 24.98
CA GLU A 42 1.96 -12.12 24.00
C GLU A 42 2.27 -13.61 24.22
N GLY A 43 2.28 -14.36 23.13
CA GLY A 43 2.45 -15.81 23.11
C GLY A 43 1.20 -16.62 23.43
N GLN A 44 0.09 -16.01 23.82
CA GLN A 44 -1.17 -16.70 24.06
C GLN A 44 -1.99 -16.89 22.79
N SER A 45 -2.84 -17.92 22.83
CA SER A 45 -3.77 -18.25 21.76
C SER A 45 -5.21 -18.17 22.24
N TYR A 46 -6.09 -17.78 21.34
CA TYR A 46 -7.53 -17.76 21.54
C TYR A 46 -8.21 -18.54 20.43
N GLN A 47 -9.05 -19.49 20.80
CA GLN A 47 -9.81 -20.30 19.86
C GLN A 47 -11.19 -19.67 19.66
N ILE A 48 -11.48 -19.24 18.45
CA ILE A 48 -12.81 -18.67 18.09
C ILE A 48 -13.84 -19.79 17.95
N ASN A 49 -13.45 -20.83 17.23
CA ASN A 49 -14.25 -22.02 16.96
C ASN A 49 -13.31 -23.21 16.65
N ASP A 50 -13.87 -24.37 16.34
CA ASP A 50 -13.08 -25.59 16.05
C ASP A 50 -12.11 -25.43 14.88
N ASP A 51 -12.36 -24.45 13.98
CA ASP A 51 -11.59 -24.26 12.77
C ASP A 51 -10.60 -23.08 12.84
N ILE A 52 -10.78 -22.13 13.78
CA ILE A 52 -10.01 -20.88 13.80
C ILE A 52 -9.35 -20.66 15.15
N ASN A 53 -8.03 -20.62 15.16
CA ASN A 53 -7.22 -20.28 16.33
C ASN A 53 -6.36 -19.03 16.02
N ILE A 54 -6.30 -18.10 16.96
CA ILE A 54 -5.55 -16.85 16.86
C ILE A 54 -4.46 -16.85 17.91
N THR A 55 -3.22 -16.62 17.49
CA THR A 55 -2.07 -16.52 18.40
C THR A 55 -1.42 -15.15 18.27
N LEU A 56 -1.23 -14.45 19.39
CA LEU A 56 -0.48 -13.20 19.42
C LEU A 56 1.01 -13.50 19.46
N THR A 57 1.72 -13.23 18.37
CA THR A 57 3.14 -13.58 18.19
C THR A 57 4.08 -12.41 18.49
N GLY A 58 3.57 -11.20 18.64
CA GLY A 58 4.37 -10.02 18.94
C GLY A 58 3.76 -8.74 18.36
N PHE A 59 4.59 -7.70 18.26
CA PHE A 59 4.16 -6.37 17.85
C PHE A 59 5.06 -5.78 16.76
N ASP A 60 4.49 -4.83 16.02
CA ASP A 60 5.19 -3.98 15.08
C ASP A 60 5.04 -2.52 15.55
N LYS A 61 6.16 -1.87 15.89
CA LYS A 61 6.17 -0.49 16.39
C LYS A 61 6.12 0.56 15.29
N ASN A 62 6.34 0.15 14.04
CA ASN A 62 6.27 1.01 12.87
C ASN A 62 5.26 0.43 11.86
N PRO A 63 3.96 0.40 12.22
CA PRO A 63 2.97 -0.24 11.40
C PRO A 63 2.78 0.50 10.07
N SER A 64 2.62 -0.29 9.00
CA SER A 64 2.28 0.19 7.67
C SER A 64 1.02 -0.50 7.18
N SER A 65 0.03 0.28 6.78
CA SER A 65 -1.22 -0.22 6.20
C SER A 65 -1.70 0.76 5.12
N PRO A 66 -2.34 0.29 4.05
CA PRO A 66 -2.97 1.18 3.07
C PRO A 66 -4.04 2.12 3.68
N LEU A 67 -4.61 1.72 4.81
CA LEU A 67 -5.64 2.48 5.53
C LEU A 67 -5.05 3.39 6.62
N TYR A 68 -3.72 3.36 6.83
CA TYR A 68 -3.05 4.13 7.85
C TYR A 68 -2.03 5.10 7.25
N SER A 69 -2.27 6.38 7.47
CA SER A 69 -1.32 7.45 7.16
C SER A 69 -0.78 8.02 8.48
N PRO A 70 0.46 7.66 8.86
CA PRO A 70 1.04 8.10 10.14
C PRO A 70 1.21 9.62 10.17
N LYS A 71 0.91 10.22 11.32
CA LYS A 71 1.20 11.62 11.62
C LYS A 71 2.37 11.70 12.61
N PRO A 72 3.07 12.85 12.69
CA PRO A 72 4.25 12.99 13.56
C PRO A 72 4.02 12.65 15.04
N ASP A 73 2.81 12.93 15.56
CA ASP A 73 2.45 12.74 16.97
C ASP A 73 1.66 11.44 17.24
N ASP A 74 1.55 10.55 16.24
CA ASP A 74 0.87 9.28 16.43
C ASP A 74 1.74 8.31 17.22
N ILE A 75 1.17 7.74 18.28
CA ILE A 75 1.70 6.55 18.92
C ILE A 75 0.92 5.36 18.33
N SER A 76 1.58 4.57 17.52
CA SER A 76 0.92 3.47 16.82
C SER A 76 1.66 2.15 17.01
N ILE A 77 0.89 1.08 17.14
CA ILE A 77 1.39 -0.27 17.29
C ILE A 77 0.47 -1.25 16.57
N ALA A 78 1.04 -2.16 15.79
CA ALA A 78 0.28 -3.27 15.22
C ALA A 78 0.54 -4.56 16.00
N ALA A 79 -0.51 -5.29 16.29
CA ALA A 79 -0.40 -6.64 16.82
C ALA A 79 -0.16 -7.63 15.68
N LYS A 80 0.81 -8.53 15.84
CA LYS A 80 1.06 -9.62 14.88
C LYS A 80 0.26 -10.83 15.33
N LEU A 81 -0.88 -11.04 14.71
CA LEU A 81 -1.80 -12.14 15.01
C LEU A 81 -1.65 -13.22 13.94
N ASN A 82 -1.12 -14.37 14.35
CA ASN A 82 -1.12 -15.55 13.49
C ASN A 82 -2.46 -16.26 13.62
N VAL A 83 -3.23 -16.22 12.53
CA VAL A 83 -4.53 -16.88 12.44
C VAL A 83 -4.36 -18.20 11.72
N GLN A 84 -4.62 -19.29 12.42
CA GLN A 84 -4.60 -20.64 11.84
C GLN A 84 -6.03 -21.12 11.63
N SER A 85 -6.34 -21.49 10.40
CA SER A 85 -7.64 -22.07 10.04
C SER A 85 -7.42 -23.30 9.18
N LYS A 86 -7.79 -24.47 9.68
CA LYS A 86 -7.54 -25.78 9.05
C LYS A 86 -6.07 -25.94 8.66
N GLU A 87 -5.80 -26.02 7.35
CA GLU A 87 -4.45 -26.23 6.82
C GLU A 87 -3.71 -24.94 6.46
N LYS A 88 -4.35 -23.77 6.65
CA LYS A 88 -3.80 -22.48 6.24
C LYS A 88 -3.56 -21.58 7.44
N SER A 89 -2.44 -20.89 7.40
CA SER A 89 -2.13 -19.82 8.35
C SER A 89 -2.00 -18.49 7.61
N LEU A 90 -2.42 -17.43 8.26
CA LEU A 90 -2.26 -16.07 7.76
C LEU A 90 -1.88 -15.14 8.91
N LEU A 91 -1.18 -14.07 8.58
CA LEU A 91 -0.79 -13.05 9.52
C LEU A 91 -1.69 -11.82 9.35
N LEU A 92 -2.43 -11.46 10.42
CA LEU A 92 -3.18 -10.22 10.50
C LEU A 92 -2.43 -9.23 11.39
N LYS A 93 -2.52 -7.94 11.04
CA LYS A 93 -1.84 -6.83 11.72
C LYS A 93 -2.78 -5.67 12.02
N PRO A 94 -3.80 -5.84 12.88
CA PRO A 94 -4.63 -4.72 13.30
C PRO A 94 -3.79 -3.69 14.05
N ILE A 95 -4.07 -2.39 13.81
CA ILE A 95 -3.27 -1.30 14.36
C ILE A 95 -4.08 -0.58 15.44
N TYR A 96 -3.45 -0.38 16.59
CA TYR A 96 -3.92 0.49 17.65
C TYR A 96 -3.16 1.82 17.60
N ILE A 97 -3.90 2.93 17.65
CA ILE A 97 -3.34 4.26 17.48
C ILE A 97 -3.85 5.15 18.62
N ILE A 98 -2.94 5.94 19.19
CA ILE A 98 -3.25 7.05 20.08
C ILE A 98 -2.85 8.33 19.36
N ARG A 99 -3.81 9.24 19.20
CA ARG A 99 -3.63 10.56 18.61
C ARG A 99 -4.43 11.57 19.43
N ASP A 100 -3.81 12.66 19.84
CA ASP A 100 -4.46 13.73 20.61
C ASP A 100 -5.27 13.20 21.83
N THR A 101 -4.69 12.27 22.58
CA THR A 101 -5.31 11.60 23.75
C THR A 101 -6.49 10.67 23.44
N LYS A 102 -6.87 10.52 22.17
CA LYS A 102 -7.91 9.59 21.73
C LYS A 102 -7.28 8.34 21.14
N SER A 103 -7.88 7.20 21.46
CA SER A 103 -7.49 5.93 20.87
C SER A 103 -8.47 5.50 19.79
N PHE A 104 -7.95 4.90 18.72
CA PHE A 104 -8.73 4.29 17.67
C PHE A 104 -7.98 3.11 17.06
N SER A 105 -8.73 2.24 16.43
CA SER A 105 -8.21 1.03 15.83
C SER A 105 -8.39 1.06 14.32
N ILE A 106 -7.37 0.60 13.59
CA ILE A 106 -7.52 0.25 12.19
C ILE A 106 -7.61 -1.27 12.12
N PRO A 107 -8.77 -1.81 11.70
CA PRO A 107 -8.95 -3.24 11.60
C PRO A 107 -8.12 -3.83 10.48
N ASP A 108 -7.71 -5.07 10.67
CA ASP A 108 -7.20 -5.90 9.59
C ASP A 108 -8.21 -7.01 9.27
N ARG A 109 -8.27 -7.38 7.99
CA ARG A 109 -9.32 -8.23 7.46
C ARG A 109 -8.77 -9.34 6.59
N SER A 110 -9.41 -10.47 6.64
CA SER A 110 -9.13 -11.57 5.73
C SER A 110 -10.42 -12.03 5.05
N ILE A 111 -10.36 -12.14 3.73
CA ILE A 111 -11.45 -12.69 2.92
C ILE A 111 -11.64 -14.18 3.26
N TRP A 112 -10.56 -14.87 3.52
CA TRP A 112 -10.56 -16.24 4.00
C TRP A 112 -9.74 -16.30 5.30
N PRO A 113 -10.28 -16.79 6.40
CA PRO A 113 -11.56 -17.50 6.63
C PRO A 113 -12.79 -16.61 6.82
N GLY A 114 -12.75 -15.34 6.43
CA GLY A 114 -13.85 -14.40 6.64
C GLY A 114 -13.80 -13.79 8.04
N LEU A 115 -12.67 -13.17 8.37
CA LEU A 115 -12.37 -12.67 9.70
C LEU A 115 -11.94 -11.20 9.63
N THR A 116 -12.53 -10.38 10.48
CA THR A 116 -12.09 -9.01 10.73
C THR A 116 -11.67 -8.90 12.19
N ILE A 117 -10.49 -8.34 12.44
CA ILE A 117 -9.97 -8.15 13.81
C ILE A 117 -9.64 -6.67 14.02
N GLN A 118 -10.03 -6.16 15.20
CA GLN A 118 -9.69 -4.83 15.70
C GLN A 118 -8.83 -4.95 16.97
N PHE A 119 -7.87 -4.07 17.12
CA PHE A 119 -7.05 -3.95 18.32
C PHE A 119 -7.52 -2.73 19.13
N ASN A 120 -8.27 -2.96 20.20
CA ASN A 120 -9.04 -1.90 20.86
C ASN A 120 -8.37 -1.29 22.07
N HIS A 121 -7.63 -2.09 22.85
CA HIS A 121 -7.07 -1.60 24.11
C HIS A 121 -5.81 -2.36 24.51
N ILE A 122 -4.91 -1.64 25.17
CA ILE A 122 -3.71 -2.20 25.81
C ILE A 122 -3.78 -1.83 27.29
N ASN A 123 -3.71 -2.83 28.15
CA ASN A 123 -3.55 -2.61 29.56
C ASN A 123 -2.06 -2.77 29.92
N PRO A 124 -1.34 -1.66 30.19
CA PRO A 124 0.10 -1.70 30.45
C PRO A 124 0.46 -2.39 31.76
N ASP A 125 -0.46 -2.39 32.75
CA ASP A 125 -0.17 -2.91 34.10
C ASP A 125 -0.04 -4.42 34.12
N ASN A 126 -0.84 -5.12 33.34
CA ASN A 126 -0.86 -6.60 33.34
C ASN A 126 -0.44 -7.20 31.99
N GLY A 127 -0.12 -6.37 30.99
CA GLY A 127 0.28 -6.81 29.65
C GLY A 127 -0.84 -7.52 28.87
N VAL A 128 -2.11 -7.24 29.22
CA VAL A 128 -3.27 -7.79 28.51
C VAL A 128 -3.70 -6.85 27.41
N MET A 129 -3.94 -7.39 26.24
CA MET A 129 -4.47 -6.68 25.07
C MET A 129 -5.88 -7.16 24.79
N THR A 130 -6.76 -6.20 24.55
CA THR A 130 -8.15 -6.44 24.19
C THR A 130 -8.33 -6.28 22.70
N PHE A 131 -8.84 -7.32 22.09
CA PHE A 131 -9.18 -7.38 20.67
C PHE A 131 -10.67 -7.57 20.49
N GLN A 132 -11.16 -7.22 19.31
CA GLN A 132 -12.49 -7.60 18.88
C GLN A 132 -12.41 -8.28 17.51
N TYR A 133 -13.20 -9.31 17.34
CA TYR A 133 -13.32 -10.01 16.07
C TYR A 133 -14.75 -10.09 15.60
N ALA A 134 -14.93 -10.11 14.29
CA ALA A 134 -16.19 -10.41 13.65
C ALA A 134 -15.97 -11.44 12.55
N LEU A 135 -16.82 -12.46 12.54
CA LEU A 135 -16.85 -13.45 11.48
C LEU A 135 -17.87 -13.02 10.42
N HIS A 136 -17.46 -13.15 9.16
CA HIS A 136 -18.35 -12.97 8.01
C HIS A 136 -18.20 -14.16 7.07
N GLN A 137 -19.11 -14.31 6.13
CA GLN A 137 -19.03 -15.44 5.21
C GLN A 137 -17.74 -15.38 4.40
N PRO A 138 -16.90 -16.43 4.42
CA PRO A 138 -15.70 -16.46 3.62
C PRO A 138 -16.07 -16.49 2.14
N GLN A 139 -15.58 -15.53 1.39
CA GLN A 139 -15.77 -15.53 -0.05
C GLN A 139 -14.70 -16.40 -0.70
N THR A 140 -15.11 -17.59 -1.13
CA THR A 140 -14.23 -18.55 -1.80
C THR A 140 -14.06 -18.30 -3.29
N LYS A 141 -14.96 -17.51 -3.89
CA LYS A 141 -14.92 -17.16 -5.31
C LYS A 141 -15.08 -15.65 -5.46
N ILE A 142 -14.08 -15.02 -6.03
CA ILE A 142 -14.13 -13.60 -6.38
C ILE A 142 -14.36 -13.57 -7.89
N PRO A 143 -15.52 -13.06 -8.37
CA PRO A 143 -15.73 -12.86 -9.78
C PRO A 143 -14.77 -11.77 -10.29
N ILE A 144 -14.11 -12.06 -11.39
CA ILE A 144 -13.16 -11.16 -12.03
C ILE A 144 -13.68 -10.88 -13.44
N GLU A 145 -13.76 -9.63 -13.81
CA GLU A 145 -14.07 -9.21 -15.16
C GLU A 145 -12.80 -9.05 -15.96
N PHE A 146 -12.80 -9.58 -17.18
CA PHE A 146 -11.74 -9.39 -18.16
C PHE A 146 -12.26 -8.51 -19.28
N SER A 147 -11.52 -7.48 -19.63
CA SER A 147 -11.74 -6.71 -20.84
C SER A 147 -10.56 -6.95 -21.77
N GLU A 148 -10.85 -7.49 -22.95
CA GLU A 148 -9.88 -7.66 -24.03
C GLU A 148 -9.87 -6.42 -24.93
N ASN A 149 -8.82 -6.24 -25.72
CA ASN A 149 -8.65 -5.14 -26.67
C ASN A 149 -8.69 -3.74 -26.01
N VAL A 150 -8.23 -3.65 -24.77
CA VAL A 150 -8.04 -2.35 -24.13
C VAL A 150 -7.01 -1.56 -24.92
N ALA A 151 -7.39 -0.37 -25.37
CA ALA A 151 -6.48 0.52 -26.07
C ALA A 151 -5.20 0.70 -25.24
N ARG A 152 -4.06 0.42 -25.88
CA ARG A 152 -2.77 0.70 -25.24
C ARG A 152 -2.66 2.20 -25.05
N THR A 153 -2.51 2.63 -23.83
CA THR A 153 -2.07 3.98 -23.53
C THR A 153 -0.54 3.99 -23.68
N ASP A 154 -0.10 4.08 -24.92
CA ASP A 154 1.31 4.37 -25.18
C ASP A 154 1.50 5.85 -24.81
N TYR A 155 2.10 6.10 -23.66
CA TYR A 155 2.54 7.45 -23.32
C TYR A 155 4.05 7.55 -23.55
N ILE A 156 4.40 8.58 -24.29
CA ILE A 156 5.80 8.98 -24.42
C ILE A 156 6.10 9.88 -23.23
N VAL A 157 7.00 9.44 -22.36
CA VAL A 157 7.53 10.32 -21.32
C VAL A 157 8.57 11.19 -22.00
N MET A 158 8.20 12.45 -22.30
CA MET A 158 9.17 13.44 -22.76
C MET A 158 9.65 14.23 -21.55
N GLU A 159 10.92 14.07 -21.25
CA GLU A 159 11.61 14.91 -20.27
C GLU A 159 12.23 16.11 -21.04
N ALA A 160 11.65 17.27 -20.86
CA ALA A 160 12.24 18.50 -21.40
C ALA A 160 13.26 19.05 -20.40
N ILE A 161 14.55 18.88 -20.71
CA ILE A 161 15.63 19.43 -19.90
C ILE A 161 15.95 20.83 -20.44
N GLU A 162 15.62 21.86 -19.66
CA GLU A 162 16.09 23.21 -19.96
C GLU A 162 17.54 23.35 -19.48
N PHE A 163 18.43 23.65 -20.42
CA PHE A 163 19.81 24.00 -20.09
C PHE A 163 19.94 25.52 -20.00
N PRO A 164 19.91 26.11 -18.79
CA PRO A 164 20.15 27.55 -18.65
C PRO A 164 21.60 27.88 -19.14
N GLY A 165 21.66 28.75 -20.13
CA GLY A 165 22.95 29.13 -20.71
C GLY A 165 23.36 28.42 -22.00
N ILE A 166 22.51 27.57 -22.59
CA ILE A 166 22.82 26.94 -23.90
C ILE A 166 23.11 27.99 -24.99
N ASN A 167 22.48 29.16 -24.88
CA ASN A 167 22.69 30.27 -25.79
C ASN A 167 24.13 30.82 -25.71
N LEU A 168 24.76 30.75 -24.54
CA LEU A 168 26.18 31.14 -24.36
C LEU A 168 27.15 30.16 -25.05
N VAL A 169 26.80 28.88 -25.07
CA VAL A 169 27.58 27.86 -25.77
C VAL A 169 27.54 28.10 -27.27
N TRP A 170 26.35 28.40 -27.82
CA TRP A 170 26.16 28.74 -29.23
C TRP A 170 26.88 30.04 -29.60
N LEU A 171 26.79 31.06 -28.76
CA LEU A 171 27.50 32.33 -28.96
C LEU A 171 29.01 32.12 -28.93
N GLY A 172 29.52 31.33 -27.99
CA GLY A 172 30.98 31.02 -27.90
C GLY A 172 31.48 30.26 -29.12
N SER A 173 30.74 29.28 -29.62
CA SER A 173 31.13 28.53 -30.83
C SER A 173 31.10 29.41 -32.08
N LEU A 174 30.11 30.30 -32.20
CA LEU A 174 30.05 31.28 -33.31
C LEU A 174 31.24 32.26 -33.30
N MET A 175 31.59 32.79 -32.12
CA MET A 175 32.76 33.66 -31.94
C MET A 175 34.08 32.96 -32.28
N MET A 176 34.18 31.66 -31.95
CA MET A 176 35.36 30.87 -32.31
C MET A 176 35.49 30.71 -33.83
N VAL A 177 34.43 30.44 -34.53
CA VAL A 177 34.42 30.34 -36.00
C VAL A 177 34.80 31.67 -36.65
N ILE A 178 34.23 32.78 -36.17
CA ILE A 178 34.58 34.12 -36.67
C ILE A 178 36.04 34.43 -36.43
N GLY A 179 36.57 34.12 -35.22
CA GLY A 179 37.99 34.33 -34.88
C GLY A 179 38.93 33.56 -35.80
N LEU A 180 38.58 32.32 -36.13
CA LEU A 180 39.37 31.50 -37.08
C LEU A 180 39.29 32.05 -38.47
N MET A 181 38.14 32.52 -38.95
CA MET A 181 38.00 33.18 -40.24
C MET A 181 38.85 34.46 -40.38
N VAL A 182 38.77 35.31 -39.37
CA VAL A 182 39.58 36.56 -39.32
C VAL A 182 41.08 36.22 -39.32
N SER A 183 41.48 35.26 -38.48
CA SER A 183 42.87 34.80 -38.44
C SER A 183 43.36 34.27 -39.80
N ALA A 184 42.54 33.50 -40.50
CA ALA A 184 42.91 32.96 -41.80
C ALA A 184 43.04 34.07 -42.91
N LEU A 185 42.17 35.07 -42.85
CA LEU A 185 42.23 36.22 -43.76
C LEU A 185 43.49 37.07 -43.51
N PHE A 186 43.82 37.39 -42.28
CA PHE A 186 45.01 38.19 -41.97
C PHE A 186 46.32 37.46 -42.23
N ARG A 187 46.31 36.11 -42.19
CA ARG A 187 47.47 35.31 -42.55
C ARG A 187 47.77 35.36 -44.03
N LYS A 188 46.78 35.54 -44.88
CA LYS A 188 46.91 35.62 -46.33
C LYS A 188 47.48 37.01 -46.84
N THR A 189 47.41 38.05 -46.02
CA THR A 189 47.84 39.40 -46.39
C THR A 189 49.31 39.67 -46.00
N LYS A 190 50.02 38.71 -45.47
CA LYS A 190 51.50 38.85 -45.07
C LYS A 190 52.42 38.10 -46.02
N HIS A 191 52.05 37.79 -47.27
CA HIS A 191 52.93 37.29 -48.30
C HIS A 191 52.92 38.21 -49.50
#